data_06ce7e5d85ba3d9c8c1f29714165388b
#
_entry.id   06ce7e5d85ba3d9c8c1f29714165388b
#
_cell.length_a   1.000
_cell.length_b   1.000
_cell.length_c   1.000
_cell.angle_alpha   90.00
_cell.angle_beta   90.00
_cell.angle_gamma   90.00
#
_symmetry.space_group_name_H-M   'P 1'
#
loop_
_entity.id
_entity.type
_entity.pdbx_description
1 polymer ?
#
loop_
_entity_poly.entity_id
_entity_poly.type
_entity_poly.pdbx_seq_one_letter_code
_entity_poly.pdbx_strand_id
1 'polypeptide(L)'
;MLYVLVLARIRLLINSSLLEAKYLIKIINGEMRIGLIESLVEIGVSKAFNHELKNVREAMLASGDISQVALLAKRNLLPTAVVKPLTPISYMLADVMFTAEEIINF
;
A
#
# COMPACT_ATOMS: atom_id res chain seq x y z
N MET A 1 28.06 10.41 7.95
CA MET A 1 26.79 9.77 7.60
C MET A 1 26.28 10.13 6.21
N LEU A 2 26.15 11.43 5.90
CA LEU A 2 25.69 11.88 4.57
C LEU A 2 26.60 11.38 3.43
N TYR A 3 27.89 11.40 3.63
CA TYR A 3 28.90 10.98 2.67
C TYR A 3 28.79 9.48 2.31
N VAL A 4 28.52 8.63 3.30
CA VAL A 4 28.35 7.18 3.11
C VAL A 4 27.08 6.88 2.30
N LEU A 5 25.99 7.61 2.55
CA LEU A 5 24.74 7.47 1.80
C LEU A 5 24.88 7.90 0.34
N VAL A 6 25.60 8.98 0.09
CA VAL A 6 25.88 9.46 -1.27
C VAL A 6 26.74 8.45 -2.05
N LEU A 7 27.80 7.94 -1.42
CA LEU A 7 28.65 6.91 -2.03
C LEU A 7 27.89 5.62 -2.34
N ALA A 8 27.02 5.17 -1.43
CA ALA A 8 26.18 4.00 -1.64
C ALA A 8 25.24 4.18 -2.84
N ARG A 9 24.61 5.35 -2.98
CA ARG A 9 23.74 5.67 -4.12
C ARG A 9 24.52 5.69 -5.45
N ILE A 10 25.69 6.31 -5.47
CA ILE A 10 26.57 6.35 -6.65
C ILE A 10 27.00 4.93 -7.03
N ARG A 11 27.37 4.11 -6.08
CA ARG A 11 27.78 2.72 -6.30
C ARG A 11 26.66 1.86 -6.90
N LEU A 12 25.44 2.06 -6.43
CA LEU A 12 24.24 1.40 -7.01
C LEU A 12 24.02 1.81 -8.47
N LEU A 13 24.14 3.10 -8.78
CA LEU A 13 23.94 3.62 -10.13
C LEU A 13 25.03 3.15 -11.11
N ILE A 14 26.28 3.08 -10.68
CA ILE A 14 27.40 2.60 -11.52
C ILE A 14 27.23 1.11 -11.88
N ASN A 15 26.72 0.31 -10.95
CA ASN A 15 26.56 -1.14 -11.16
C ASN A 15 25.22 -1.52 -11.80
N SER A 16 24.37 -0.57 -12.13
CA SER A 16 23.05 -0.80 -12.73
C SER A 16 23.05 -0.58 -14.25
N SER A 17 22.18 -1.27 -14.94
CA SER A 17 21.88 -0.99 -16.34
C SER A 17 21.15 0.35 -16.49
N LEU A 18 21.09 0.89 -17.71
CA LEU A 18 20.38 2.14 -18.01
C LEU A 18 18.92 2.13 -17.54
N LEU A 19 18.23 1.01 -17.69
CA LEU A 19 16.84 0.85 -17.27
C LEU A 19 16.72 0.80 -15.74
N GLU A 20 17.58 0.06 -15.09
CA GLU A 20 17.64 -0.04 -13.63
C GLU A 20 17.99 1.32 -12.99
N ALA A 21 18.99 2.03 -13.55
CA ALA A 21 19.35 3.37 -13.09
C ALA A 21 18.18 4.36 -13.19
N LYS A 22 17.38 4.31 -14.27
CA LYS A 22 16.17 5.12 -14.42
C LYS A 22 15.18 4.90 -13.28
N TYR A 23 14.91 3.63 -12.93
CA TYR A 23 13.95 3.32 -11.85
C TYR A 23 14.54 3.60 -10.47
N LEU A 24 15.83 3.36 -10.26
CA LEU A 24 16.51 3.73 -9.01
C LEU A 24 16.42 5.23 -8.74
N ILE A 25 16.64 6.07 -9.75
CA ILE A 25 16.51 7.53 -9.62
C ILE A 25 15.07 7.91 -9.29
N LYS A 26 14.08 7.30 -9.94
CA LYS A 26 12.66 7.54 -9.65
C LYS A 26 12.28 7.17 -8.22
N ILE A 27 12.78 6.05 -7.71
CA ILE A 27 12.56 5.62 -6.31
C ILE A 27 13.20 6.60 -5.33
N ILE A 28 14.45 7.01 -5.58
CA ILE A 28 15.19 7.96 -4.72
C ILE A 28 14.49 9.31 -4.65
N ASN A 29 13.93 9.78 -5.78
CA ASN A 29 13.21 11.04 -5.85
C ASN A 29 11.75 10.94 -5.35
N GLY A 30 11.25 9.74 -5.06
CA GLY A 30 9.85 9.52 -4.69
C GLY A 30 8.84 9.72 -5.84
N GLU A 31 9.32 9.77 -7.09
CA GLU A 31 8.50 10.07 -8.26
C GLU A 31 8.37 8.87 -9.20
N MET A 32 7.80 7.77 -8.73
CA MET A 32 7.63 6.58 -9.58
C MET A 32 6.73 6.82 -10.79
N ARG A 33 5.68 7.63 -10.66
CA ARG A 33 4.71 8.01 -11.71
C ARG A 33 4.22 6.82 -12.55
N ILE A 34 3.98 5.70 -11.89
CA ILE A 34 3.51 4.47 -12.55
C ILE A 34 1.99 4.34 -12.56
N GLY A 35 1.26 5.35 -12.06
CA GLY A 35 -0.20 5.30 -11.91
C GLY A 35 -0.70 4.26 -10.92
N LEU A 36 0.19 3.71 -10.10
CA LEU A 36 -0.16 2.74 -9.08
C LEU A 36 -0.75 3.46 -7.87
N ILE A 37 -2.01 3.20 -7.61
CA ILE A 37 -2.73 3.67 -6.43
C ILE A 37 -2.97 2.50 -5.47
N GLU A 38 -3.24 2.82 -4.21
CA GLU A 38 -3.41 1.83 -3.14
C GLU A 38 -4.46 0.76 -3.48
N SER A 39 -5.60 1.16 -4.04
CA SER A 39 -6.65 0.22 -4.44
C SER A 39 -6.21 -0.80 -5.50
N LEU A 40 -5.31 -0.44 -6.40
CA LEU A 40 -4.74 -1.38 -7.37
C LEU A 40 -3.79 -2.39 -6.70
N VAL A 41 -3.05 -1.95 -5.68
CA VAL A 41 -2.20 -2.85 -4.89
C VAL A 41 -3.05 -3.85 -4.11
N GLU A 42 -4.16 -3.42 -3.52
CA GLU A 42 -5.12 -4.30 -2.84
C GLU A 42 -5.68 -5.38 -3.80
N ILE A 43 -6.06 -4.98 -5.01
CA ILE A 43 -6.50 -5.93 -6.05
C ILE A 43 -5.37 -6.89 -6.43
N GLY A 44 -4.14 -6.38 -6.53
CA GLY A 44 -2.96 -7.20 -6.79
C GLY A 44 -2.73 -8.26 -5.70
N VAL A 45 -2.79 -7.87 -4.45
CA VAL A 45 -2.66 -8.76 -3.28
C VAL A 45 -3.77 -9.81 -3.26
N SER A 46 -5.02 -9.39 -3.48
CA SER A 46 -6.18 -10.27 -3.56
C SER A 46 -5.98 -11.38 -4.60
N LYS A 47 -5.57 -11.01 -5.81
CA LYS A 47 -5.32 -11.96 -6.91
C LYS A 47 -4.09 -12.84 -6.69
N ALA A 48 -2.99 -12.26 -6.18
CA ALA A 48 -1.74 -12.98 -5.99
C ALA A 48 -1.86 -14.11 -4.95
N PHE A 49 -2.64 -13.89 -3.90
CA PHE A 49 -2.80 -14.84 -2.79
C PHE A 49 -4.19 -15.51 -2.77
N ASN A 50 -4.99 -15.31 -3.83
CA ASN A 50 -6.31 -15.93 -4.01
C ASN A 50 -7.27 -15.67 -2.83
N HIS A 51 -7.31 -14.42 -2.37
CA HIS A 51 -8.24 -13.94 -1.35
C HIS A 51 -9.33 -13.08 -1.96
N GLU A 52 -10.48 -13.01 -1.31
CA GLU A 52 -11.53 -12.08 -1.67
C GLU A 52 -11.09 -10.63 -1.41
N LEU A 53 -11.33 -9.73 -2.36
CA LEU A 53 -10.93 -8.33 -2.25
C LEU A 53 -11.49 -7.64 -1.01
N LYS A 54 -12.71 -8.01 -0.61
CA LYS A 54 -13.36 -7.51 0.60
C LYS A 54 -12.52 -7.76 1.84
N ASN A 55 -12.02 -8.98 2.01
CA ASN A 55 -11.19 -9.36 3.17
C ASN A 55 -9.86 -8.61 3.19
N VAL A 56 -9.26 -8.38 2.01
CA VAL A 56 -8.03 -7.58 1.89
C VAL A 56 -8.28 -6.13 2.30
N ARG A 57 -9.39 -5.54 1.87
CA ARG A 57 -9.78 -4.17 2.25
C ARG A 57 -10.10 -4.02 3.74
N GLU A 58 -10.81 -4.97 4.32
CA GLU A 58 -11.08 -4.99 5.76
C GLU A 58 -9.77 -5.06 6.57
N ALA A 59 -8.84 -5.93 6.17
CA ALA A 59 -7.52 -6.01 6.77
C ALA A 59 -6.71 -4.72 6.59
N MET A 60 -6.84 -4.04 5.44
CA MET A 60 -6.19 -2.74 5.19
C MET A 60 -6.75 -1.64 6.09
N LEU A 61 -8.07 -1.57 6.26
CA LEU A 61 -8.71 -0.64 7.19
C LEU A 61 -8.26 -0.87 8.64
N ALA A 62 -8.08 -2.12 9.04
CA ALA A 62 -7.63 -2.45 10.40
C ALA A 62 -6.14 -2.18 10.63
N SER A 63 -5.28 -2.50 9.68
CA SER A 63 -3.82 -2.41 9.86
C SER A 63 -3.22 -1.06 9.44
N GLY A 64 -3.82 -0.39 8.45
CA GLY A 64 -3.29 0.84 7.87
C GLY A 64 -1.96 0.68 7.09
N ASP A 65 -1.50 -0.54 6.87
CA ASP A 65 -0.22 -0.84 6.23
C ASP A 65 -0.34 -2.01 5.24
N ILE A 66 -0.21 -1.70 3.96
CA ILE A 66 -0.33 -2.67 2.88
C ILE A 66 0.74 -3.78 2.94
N SER A 67 1.91 -3.50 3.47
CA SER A 67 2.98 -4.49 3.61
C SER A 67 2.58 -5.57 4.62
N GLN A 68 1.97 -5.20 5.73
CA GLN A 68 1.45 -6.13 6.72
C GLN A 68 0.29 -6.95 6.15
N VAL A 69 -0.63 -6.30 5.42
CA VAL A 69 -1.74 -6.99 4.75
C VAL A 69 -1.24 -8.03 3.76
N ALA A 70 -0.24 -7.70 2.96
CA ALA A 70 0.36 -8.65 2.01
C ALA A 70 0.99 -9.86 2.73
N LEU A 71 1.67 -9.65 3.87
CA LEU A 71 2.21 -10.73 4.69
C LEU A 71 1.11 -11.62 5.29
N LEU A 72 0.04 -11.02 5.81
CA LEU A 72 -1.11 -11.74 6.34
C LEU A 72 -1.83 -12.54 5.25
N ALA A 73 -1.99 -11.95 4.06
CA ALA A 73 -2.57 -12.63 2.90
C ALA A 73 -1.73 -13.85 2.50
N LYS A 74 -0.40 -13.71 2.43
CA LYS A 74 0.52 -14.83 2.13
C LYS A 74 0.41 -15.96 3.14
N ARG A 75 0.14 -15.64 4.41
CA ARG A 75 0.01 -16.62 5.51
C ARG A 75 -1.43 -17.11 5.73
N ASN A 76 -2.40 -16.66 4.95
CA ASN A 76 -3.83 -16.92 5.13
C ASN A 76 -4.37 -16.46 6.50
N LEU A 77 -3.83 -15.36 7.03
CA LEU A 77 -4.15 -14.81 8.34
C LEU A 77 -4.82 -13.42 8.26
N LEU A 78 -5.48 -13.07 7.15
CA LEU A 78 -6.16 -11.77 6.98
C LEU A 78 -7.14 -11.44 8.12
N PRO A 79 -7.95 -12.39 8.66
CA PRO A 79 -8.85 -12.08 9.76
C PRO A 79 -8.17 -11.71 11.07
N THR A 80 -6.86 -11.92 11.18
CA THR A 80 -6.08 -11.53 12.37
C THR A 80 -5.56 -10.09 12.32
N ALA A 81 -5.88 -9.33 11.27
CA ALA A 81 -5.54 -7.93 11.17
C ALA A 81 -6.24 -7.14 12.30
N VAL A 82 -5.46 -6.43 13.08
CA VAL A 82 -5.96 -5.63 14.21
C VAL A 82 -5.43 -4.21 14.16
N VAL A 83 -6.24 -3.29 14.67
CA VAL A 83 -5.82 -1.89 14.83
C VAL A 83 -4.73 -1.81 15.87
N LYS A 84 -3.59 -1.23 15.49
CA LYS A 84 -2.47 -1.01 16.41
C LYS A 84 -2.48 0.42 16.91
N PRO A 85 -2.22 0.66 18.20
CA PRO A 85 -2.04 2.01 18.72
C PRO A 85 -0.93 2.74 17.97
N LEU A 86 -1.06 4.04 17.80
CA LEU A 86 -0.11 4.93 17.13
C LEU A 86 0.15 4.63 15.64
N THR A 87 -0.68 3.79 15.02
CA THR A 87 -0.64 3.56 13.57
C THR A 87 -1.79 4.32 12.92
N PRO A 88 -1.53 5.23 11.96
CA PRO A 88 -2.59 5.94 11.27
C PRO A 88 -3.40 4.94 10.43
N ILE A 89 -4.72 5.01 10.56
CA ILE A 89 -5.67 4.24 9.76
C ILE A 89 -6.32 5.15 8.72
N SER A 90 -6.72 4.58 7.60
CA SER A 90 -7.48 5.30 6.59
C SER A 90 -8.88 5.64 7.12
N TYR A 91 -9.41 6.76 6.66
CA TYR A 91 -10.78 7.17 6.95
C TYR A 91 -11.63 7.01 5.69
N MET A 92 -12.90 6.77 5.88
CA MET A 92 -13.88 6.83 4.81
C MET A 92 -14.46 8.25 4.76
N LEU A 93 -14.58 8.80 3.57
CA LEU A 93 -15.34 10.04 3.41
C LEU A 93 -16.81 9.76 3.71
N ALA A 94 -17.43 10.66 4.46
CA ALA A 94 -18.86 10.62 4.68
C ALA A 94 -19.59 10.84 3.35
N ASP A 95 -20.55 9.98 3.04
CA ASP A 95 -21.41 10.17 1.89
C ASP A 95 -22.54 11.16 2.24
N VAL A 96 -22.93 11.98 1.26
CA VAL A 96 -23.99 12.96 1.46
C VAL A 96 -25.32 12.29 1.12
N MET A 97 -26.16 12.12 2.12
CA MET A 97 -27.52 11.62 1.96
C MET A 97 -28.50 12.78 2.13
N PHE A 98 -29.46 12.88 1.21
CA PHE A 98 -30.40 14.01 1.15
C PHE A 98 -31.76 13.69 1.79
N THR A 99 -32.08 12.41 2.01
CA THR A 99 -33.34 11.99 2.58
C THR A 99 -33.16 11.03 3.75
N ALA A 100 -34.16 11.02 4.66
CA ALA A 100 -34.14 10.10 5.81
C ALA A 100 -34.26 8.63 5.39
N GLU A 101 -34.98 8.36 4.29
CA GLU A 101 -35.14 7.03 3.74
C GLU A 101 -33.81 6.47 3.21
N GLU A 102 -32.96 7.29 2.63
CA GLU A 102 -31.61 6.89 2.19
C GLU A 102 -30.74 6.44 3.37
N ILE A 103 -30.88 7.12 4.53
CA ILE A 103 -30.10 6.80 5.73
C ILE A 103 -30.56 5.47 6.36
N ILE A 104 -31.85 5.19 6.31
CA ILE A 104 -32.43 3.97 6.94
C ILE A 104 -32.14 2.72 6.09
N ASN A 105 -32.02 2.87 4.76
CA ASN A 105 -31.79 1.78 3.83
C ASN A 105 -30.30 1.52 3.51
N PHE A 106 -29.39 2.26 4.15
CA PHE A 106 -27.95 2.09 4.05
C PHE A 106 -27.46 1.05 5.07
#